data_4b40a90ddce6ff94f0e7a41798bac53f
#
_entry.id   4b40a90ddce6ff94f0e7a41798bac53f
#
_cell.length_a   1.000
_cell.length_b   1.000
_cell.length_c   1.000
_cell.angle_alpha   90.00
_cell.angle_beta   90.00
_cell.angle_gamma   90.00
#
_symmetry.space_group_name_H-M   'P 1'
#
loop_
_entity.id
_entity.type
_entity.pdbx_description
1 polymer ?
#
loop_
_entity_poly.entity_id
_entity_poly.type
_entity_poly.pdbx_seq_one_letter_code
_entity_poly.pdbx_strand_id
1 'polypeptide(L)'
;DRRHVLERNPNYRGEPYPGEGMPGDKEAGLLADCGKMMPFIDKLVFNAEKEAVPLKAKFIQGYLDVPEIERTEYGVEFALDMADSDRVRKEYTARGFKLPRTVDISNWYVGFNWLDPVVGKGATPEQQVRNRKLRQALSIAIDWEEYSRIFPKKGGETAMGPLPGGLFGSRHGTLAGVNPVTHRIVDGKIVRRSLDEAKALLAEAGYPNGRDEKTGRPLVLNYDYQRVPTPEIKSELDWMVKQFAKLDIQLEIRATDYNQFQDKMRKGTQQVFFWGWLADYPDAENYLFLLYGPNSKARFDGENTANYDNPEYDKRYNMLRLMDDGPAKQKVIDEMVAIVQQDAIWSFGWFPYASGAYQPWVYNGKPSIMIRDMAKYYRIDPAMRVAKQAEWNRPSWWPPLLIVLMLIGAGWGTQRAFRKRERLNARGEVLA
;
A
#
# COMPACT_ATOMS: atom_id res chain seq x y z
N ASP A 1 0.03 14.73 -25.43
CA ASP A 1 -1.38 15.14 -25.35
C ASP A 1 -1.83 15.16 -23.91
N ARG A 2 -2.60 16.21 -23.54
CA ARG A 2 -3.11 16.36 -22.14
C ARG A 2 -4.54 15.87 -21.98
N ARG A 3 -5.17 15.44 -23.08
CA ARG A 3 -6.57 15.03 -23.08
C ARG A 3 -6.78 13.88 -24.04
N HIS A 4 -7.39 12.80 -23.53
CA HIS A 4 -7.84 11.66 -24.32
C HIS A 4 -9.36 11.56 -24.21
N VAL A 5 -10.01 11.28 -25.33
CA VAL A 5 -11.46 11.13 -25.39
C VAL A 5 -11.77 9.78 -26.01
N LEU A 6 -12.52 8.95 -25.29
CA LEU A 6 -13.05 7.69 -25.77
C LEU A 6 -14.55 7.81 -25.91
N GLU A 7 -15.09 7.24 -26.97
CA GLU A 7 -16.54 7.17 -27.23
C GLU A 7 -17.00 5.72 -27.28
N ARG A 8 -18.25 5.50 -26.94
CA ARG A 8 -18.84 4.17 -26.96
C ARG A 8 -18.72 3.59 -28.37
N ASN A 9 -18.18 2.38 -28.47
CA ASN A 9 -18.11 1.66 -29.73
C ASN A 9 -19.51 1.18 -30.14
N PRO A 10 -20.09 1.66 -31.27
CA PRO A 10 -21.44 1.27 -31.69
C PRO A 10 -21.53 -0.21 -32.07
N ASN A 11 -20.42 -0.86 -32.39
CA ASN A 11 -20.34 -2.28 -32.75
C ASN A 11 -20.09 -3.21 -31.55
N TYR A 12 -19.98 -2.64 -30.32
CA TYR A 12 -19.80 -3.46 -29.13
C TYR A 12 -21.10 -4.21 -28.80
N ARG A 13 -21.00 -5.55 -28.73
CA ARG A 13 -22.14 -6.43 -28.46
C ARG A 13 -22.87 -6.19 -27.13
N GLY A 14 -22.17 -5.49 -26.19
CA GLY A 14 -22.59 -5.35 -24.80
C GLY A 14 -22.34 -6.61 -23.96
N GLU A 15 -22.37 -6.39 -22.66
CA GLU A 15 -22.34 -7.45 -21.63
C GLU A 15 -23.32 -7.06 -20.53
N PRO A 16 -24.04 -8.01 -19.90
CA PRO A 16 -24.86 -7.70 -18.74
C PRO A 16 -23.95 -7.36 -17.54
N TYR A 17 -24.38 -6.38 -16.74
CA TYR A 17 -23.72 -6.07 -15.48
C TYR A 17 -23.79 -7.28 -14.54
N PRO A 18 -22.71 -7.64 -13.81
CA PRO A 18 -22.66 -8.82 -12.96
C PRO A 18 -23.74 -8.85 -11.89
N GLY A 19 -24.29 -10.04 -11.63
CA GLY A 19 -25.25 -10.30 -10.56
C GLY A 19 -24.62 -10.85 -9.28
N GLU A 20 -23.33 -11.23 -9.36
CA GLU A 20 -22.55 -11.76 -8.24
C GLU A 20 -21.52 -10.75 -7.78
N GLY A 21 -21.22 -10.72 -6.50
CA GLY A 21 -20.26 -9.82 -5.88
C GLY A 21 -19.67 -10.41 -4.61
N MET A 22 -18.75 -9.69 -4.02
CA MET A 22 -18.18 -10.04 -2.72
C MET A 22 -19.18 -9.75 -1.58
N PRO A 23 -18.99 -10.37 -0.40
CA PRO A 23 -19.79 -10.02 0.78
C PRO A 23 -19.78 -8.50 1.03
N GLY A 24 -20.97 -7.92 1.22
CA GLY A 24 -21.16 -6.49 1.40
C GLY A 24 -21.43 -5.68 0.13
N ASP A 25 -21.18 -6.22 -1.06
CA ASP A 25 -21.40 -5.48 -2.33
C ASP A 25 -22.87 -5.17 -2.58
N LYS A 26 -23.77 -6.08 -2.17
CA LYS A 26 -25.22 -5.88 -2.30
C LYS A 26 -25.70 -4.75 -1.39
N GLU A 27 -25.25 -4.74 -0.14
CA GLU A 27 -25.56 -3.71 0.85
C GLU A 27 -24.97 -2.34 0.45
N ALA A 28 -23.82 -2.34 -0.21
CA ALA A 28 -23.21 -1.15 -0.79
C ALA A 28 -23.91 -0.66 -2.08
N GLY A 29 -24.94 -1.36 -2.56
CA GLY A 29 -25.69 -1.01 -3.77
C GLY A 29 -24.94 -1.29 -5.09
N LEU A 30 -23.81 -2.03 -5.04
CA LEU A 30 -22.98 -2.32 -6.21
C LEU A 30 -23.65 -3.34 -7.17
N LEU A 31 -24.67 -4.06 -6.73
CA LEU A 31 -25.42 -5.01 -7.57
C LEU A 31 -26.76 -4.44 -8.07
N ALA A 32 -27.04 -3.15 -7.87
CA ALA A 32 -28.31 -2.53 -8.26
C ALA A 32 -28.57 -2.50 -9.77
N ASP A 33 -27.52 -2.59 -10.56
CA ASP A 33 -27.58 -2.61 -12.02
C ASP A 33 -27.46 -4.01 -12.63
N CYS A 34 -27.57 -5.07 -11.82
CA CYS A 34 -27.49 -6.47 -12.24
C CYS A 34 -28.37 -6.74 -13.51
N GLY A 35 -27.76 -7.37 -14.51
CA GLY A 35 -28.41 -7.74 -15.78
C GLY A 35 -28.60 -6.60 -16.77
N LYS A 36 -28.37 -5.34 -16.40
CA LYS A 36 -28.46 -4.23 -17.37
C LYS A 36 -27.20 -4.25 -18.28
N MET A 37 -27.44 -3.91 -19.56
CA MET A 37 -26.38 -3.94 -20.57
C MET A 37 -25.37 -2.81 -20.38
N MET A 38 -24.09 -3.17 -20.35
CA MET A 38 -22.97 -2.24 -20.29
C MET A 38 -22.39 -1.94 -21.67
N PRO A 39 -21.63 -0.82 -21.87
CA PRO A 39 -21.32 0.22 -20.89
C PRO A 39 -22.49 1.18 -20.68
N PHE A 40 -22.57 1.81 -19.48
CA PHE A 40 -23.61 2.80 -19.15
C PHE A 40 -23.26 4.22 -19.57
N ILE A 41 -21.98 4.49 -19.88
CA ILE A 41 -21.48 5.80 -20.29
C ILE A 41 -21.21 5.80 -21.80
N ASP A 42 -21.49 6.93 -22.45
CA ASP A 42 -21.28 7.10 -23.90
C ASP A 42 -19.94 7.73 -24.23
N LYS A 43 -19.38 8.50 -23.27
CA LYS A 43 -18.15 9.25 -23.48
C LYS A 43 -17.31 9.31 -22.21
N LEU A 44 -16.03 8.98 -22.34
CA LEU A 44 -15.03 9.04 -21.29
C LEU A 44 -13.94 10.07 -21.69
N VAL A 45 -13.66 11.00 -20.78
CA VAL A 45 -12.69 12.07 -21.01
C VAL A 45 -11.62 11.99 -19.96
N PHE A 46 -10.41 11.64 -20.34
CA PHE A 46 -9.23 11.67 -19.50
C PHE A 46 -8.52 13.02 -19.65
N ASN A 47 -8.29 13.69 -18.54
CA ASN A 47 -7.48 14.90 -18.49
C ASN A 47 -6.23 14.61 -17.66
N ALA A 48 -5.06 14.69 -18.29
CA ALA A 48 -3.79 14.48 -17.60
C ALA A 48 -3.47 15.67 -16.69
N GLU A 49 -3.52 15.47 -15.39
CA GLU A 49 -3.08 16.42 -14.36
C GLU A 49 -1.74 15.96 -13.81
N LYS A 50 -0.73 16.82 -13.88
CA LYS A 50 0.62 16.49 -13.40
C LYS A 50 0.80 16.71 -11.89
N GLU A 51 -0.06 17.53 -11.31
CA GLU A 51 0.07 18.00 -9.93
C GLU A 51 -1.09 17.49 -9.07
N ALA A 52 -0.79 16.95 -7.90
CA ALA A 52 -1.79 16.41 -6.99
C ALA A 52 -2.75 17.48 -6.44
N VAL A 53 -2.27 18.70 -6.17
CA VAL A 53 -3.09 19.78 -5.58
C VAL A 53 -4.19 20.26 -6.53
N PRO A 54 -3.92 20.58 -7.81
CA PRO A 54 -4.97 20.89 -8.78
C PRO A 54 -5.94 19.73 -9.02
N LEU A 55 -5.46 18.50 -9.07
CA LEU A 55 -6.28 17.31 -9.22
C LEU A 55 -7.30 17.21 -8.07
N LYS A 56 -6.83 17.35 -6.84
CA LYS A 56 -7.66 17.33 -5.62
C LYS A 56 -8.70 18.44 -5.64
N ALA A 57 -8.29 19.67 -5.98
CA ALA A 57 -9.19 20.81 -6.04
C ALA A 57 -10.31 20.60 -7.08
N LYS A 58 -9.98 20.14 -8.29
CA LYS A 58 -10.96 19.82 -9.34
C LYS A 58 -11.93 18.71 -8.92
N PHE A 59 -11.44 17.68 -8.27
CA PHE A 59 -12.29 16.61 -7.77
C PHE A 59 -13.25 17.09 -6.68
N ILE A 60 -12.78 17.83 -5.68
CA ILE A 60 -13.62 18.36 -4.60
C ILE A 60 -14.69 19.34 -5.12
N GLN A 61 -14.41 20.06 -6.20
CA GLN A 61 -15.33 20.95 -6.88
C GLN A 61 -16.28 20.22 -7.85
N GLY A 62 -16.09 18.90 -8.06
CA GLY A 62 -16.93 18.11 -8.92
C GLY A 62 -16.61 18.17 -10.41
N TYR A 63 -15.46 18.73 -10.81
CA TYR A 63 -15.04 18.78 -12.23
C TYR A 63 -14.47 17.44 -12.73
N LEU A 64 -14.18 16.52 -11.82
CA LEU A 64 -13.78 15.15 -12.12
C LEU A 64 -14.78 14.19 -11.47
N ASP A 65 -15.24 13.21 -12.22
CA ASP A 65 -16.18 12.18 -11.74
C ASP A 65 -15.46 11.14 -10.88
N VAL A 66 -14.31 10.70 -11.38
CA VAL A 66 -13.38 9.81 -10.71
C VAL A 66 -12.00 10.44 -10.90
N PRO A 67 -11.23 10.70 -9.84
CA PRO A 67 -9.83 10.98 -10.02
C PRO A 67 -9.22 9.68 -10.53
N GLU A 68 -8.60 9.69 -11.70
CA GLU A 68 -7.93 8.50 -12.19
C GLU A 68 -6.80 8.17 -11.23
N ILE A 69 -7.09 7.19 -10.41
CA ILE A 69 -6.13 6.61 -9.51
C ILE A 69 -5.50 5.46 -10.30
N GLU A 70 -4.76 5.79 -11.34
CA GLU A 70 -3.75 4.85 -11.78
C GLU A 70 -2.85 4.54 -10.59
N ARG A 71 -2.27 3.34 -10.57
CA ARG A 71 -1.28 2.86 -9.59
C ARG A 71 -0.02 3.76 -9.51
N THR A 72 -0.14 5.02 -9.82
CA THR A 72 0.87 6.06 -9.60
C THR A 72 0.82 6.47 -8.13
N GLU A 73 1.98 6.70 -7.54
CA GLU A 73 2.14 7.13 -6.14
C GLU A 73 1.17 8.28 -5.77
N TYR A 74 0.87 9.17 -6.71
CA TYR A 74 0.01 10.34 -6.50
C TYR A 74 -1.49 10.01 -6.36
N GLY A 75 -1.99 9.02 -7.07
CA GLY A 75 -3.40 8.65 -7.01
C GLY A 75 -3.77 7.92 -5.73
N VAL A 76 -2.88 7.04 -5.28
CA VAL A 76 -3.03 6.34 -4.00
C VAL A 76 -2.93 7.33 -2.84
N GLU A 77 -1.97 8.26 -2.86
CA GLU A 77 -1.86 9.32 -1.85
C GLU A 77 -3.11 10.19 -1.79
N PHE A 78 -3.69 10.55 -2.92
CA PHE A 78 -4.89 11.36 -2.98
C PHE A 78 -6.09 10.68 -2.27
N ALA A 79 -6.35 9.41 -2.59
CA ALA A 79 -7.44 8.67 -1.97
C ALA A 79 -7.17 8.38 -0.48
N LEU A 80 -5.90 8.16 -0.12
CA LEU A 80 -5.46 8.00 1.26
C LEU A 80 -5.57 9.30 2.04
N ASP A 81 -5.21 10.45 1.46
CA ASP A 81 -5.37 11.76 2.09
C ASP A 81 -6.83 12.08 2.42
N MET A 82 -7.76 11.69 1.55
CA MET A 82 -9.20 11.85 1.82
C MET A 82 -9.71 10.87 2.89
N ALA A 83 -9.02 9.76 3.12
CA ALA A 83 -9.39 8.73 4.09
C ALA A 83 -8.54 8.73 5.37
N ASP A 84 -7.51 9.58 5.44
CA ASP A 84 -6.41 9.51 6.42
C ASP A 84 -6.81 9.84 7.86
N SER A 85 -7.89 10.58 8.07
CA SER A 85 -8.44 10.76 9.40
C SER A 85 -9.95 10.53 9.41
N ASP A 86 -10.46 9.98 10.50
CA ASP A 86 -11.91 9.81 10.69
C ASP A 86 -12.68 11.13 10.50
N ARG A 87 -12.06 12.25 10.86
CA ARG A 87 -12.65 13.57 10.66
C ARG A 87 -12.76 13.93 9.19
N VAL A 88 -11.69 13.80 8.43
CA VAL A 88 -11.64 14.11 6.98
C VAL A 88 -12.56 13.18 6.23
N ARG A 89 -12.52 11.89 6.54
CA ARG A 89 -13.40 10.91 5.95
C ARG A 89 -14.88 11.22 6.20
N LYS A 90 -15.25 11.57 7.44
CA LYS A 90 -16.61 11.97 7.81
C LYS A 90 -17.06 13.22 7.06
N GLU A 91 -16.19 14.21 6.88
CA GLU A 91 -16.50 15.44 6.13
C GLU A 91 -16.83 15.14 4.68
N TYR A 92 -16.01 14.34 3.99
CA TYR A 92 -16.27 13.99 2.59
C TYR A 92 -17.47 13.04 2.43
N THR A 93 -17.63 12.05 3.29
CA THR A 93 -18.79 11.16 3.25
C THR A 93 -20.09 11.89 3.54
N ALA A 94 -20.09 12.92 4.41
CA ALA A 94 -21.25 13.78 4.64
C ALA A 94 -21.65 14.58 3.39
N ARG A 95 -20.72 14.90 2.52
CA ARG A 95 -20.98 15.50 1.18
C ARG A 95 -21.42 14.46 0.14
N GLY A 96 -21.45 13.18 0.50
CA GLY A 96 -21.85 12.08 -0.35
C GLY A 96 -20.73 11.44 -1.17
N PHE A 97 -19.46 11.82 -0.97
CA PHE A 97 -18.33 11.14 -1.62
C PHE A 97 -18.27 9.69 -1.16
N LYS A 98 -17.99 8.79 -2.11
CA LYS A 98 -17.80 7.37 -1.85
C LYS A 98 -16.30 7.09 -1.81
N LEU A 99 -15.85 6.56 -0.67
CA LEU A 99 -14.43 6.29 -0.40
C LEU A 99 -14.24 4.81 -0.06
N PRO A 100 -14.52 3.89 -1.01
CA PRO A 100 -14.35 2.47 -0.76
C PRO A 100 -12.87 2.14 -0.60
N ARG A 101 -12.61 1.15 0.25
CA ARG A 101 -11.28 0.62 0.53
C ARG A 101 -11.36 -0.90 0.50
N THR A 102 -10.40 -1.53 -0.13
CA THR A 102 -10.23 -2.99 -0.14
C THR A 102 -8.76 -3.33 0.07
N VAL A 103 -8.47 -4.55 0.47
CA VAL A 103 -7.09 -5.03 0.51
C VAL A 103 -6.65 -5.34 -0.92
N ASP A 104 -5.46 -4.84 -1.29
CA ASP A 104 -4.86 -5.15 -2.59
C ASP A 104 -4.32 -6.59 -2.59
N ILE A 105 -4.26 -7.21 -3.76
CA ILE A 105 -3.64 -8.51 -3.97
C ILE A 105 -2.11 -8.43 -4.18
N SER A 106 -1.48 -7.36 -3.79
CA SER A 106 -0.02 -7.28 -3.68
C SER A 106 0.45 -7.65 -2.27
N ASN A 107 1.66 -8.11 -2.16
CA ASN A 107 2.33 -8.34 -0.89
C ASN A 107 3.68 -7.63 -0.84
N TRP A 108 4.07 -7.22 0.36
CA TRP A 108 5.37 -6.61 0.62
C TRP A 108 6.06 -7.34 1.77
N TYR A 109 7.37 -7.54 1.64
CA TYR A 109 8.14 -8.33 2.59
C TYR A 109 9.61 -7.92 2.66
N VAL A 110 10.27 -8.31 3.73
CA VAL A 110 11.73 -8.36 3.82
C VAL A 110 12.16 -9.79 3.56
N GLY A 111 12.96 -10.00 2.52
CA GLY A 111 13.47 -11.30 2.12
C GLY A 111 14.91 -11.55 2.60
N PHE A 112 15.23 -12.82 2.81
CA PHE A 112 16.56 -13.29 3.18
C PHE A 112 17.12 -14.14 2.04
N ASN A 113 18.31 -13.80 1.54
CA ASN A 113 18.90 -14.54 0.44
C ASN A 113 19.38 -15.93 0.88
N TRP A 114 18.81 -16.96 0.29
CA TRP A 114 19.16 -18.37 0.60
C TRP A 114 20.62 -18.73 0.30
N LEU A 115 21.27 -17.99 -0.60
CA LEU A 115 22.67 -18.18 -0.98
C LEU A 115 23.66 -17.52 0.02
N ASP A 116 23.20 -16.64 0.89
CA ASP A 116 24.04 -15.96 1.86
C ASP A 116 24.44 -16.90 3.01
N PRO A 117 25.70 -16.93 3.43
CA PRO A 117 26.17 -17.85 4.47
C PRO A 117 25.61 -17.57 5.87
N VAL A 118 25.17 -16.32 6.13
CA VAL A 118 24.70 -15.88 7.47
C VAL A 118 23.18 -16.01 7.60
N VAL A 119 22.44 -15.45 6.63
CA VAL A 119 20.98 -15.46 6.67
C VAL A 119 20.35 -16.55 5.78
N GLY A 120 21.12 -17.23 4.94
CA GLY A 120 20.64 -18.22 3.98
C GLY A 120 20.59 -19.65 4.51
N LYS A 121 20.77 -20.63 3.59
CA LYS A 121 20.66 -22.07 3.89
C LYS A 121 21.70 -22.55 4.90
N GLY A 122 22.94 -22.05 4.76
CA GLY A 122 24.07 -22.60 5.50
C GLY A 122 24.67 -23.86 4.84
N ALA A 123 25.93 -24.15 5.16
CA ALA A 123 26.69 -25.22 4.55
C ALA A 123 26.47 -26.59 5.20
N THR A 124 26.05 -26.60 6.48
CA THR A 124 25.76 -27.84 7.25
C THR A 124 24.36 -27.80 7.86
N PRO A 125 23.78 -28.95 8.22
CA PRO A 125 22.48 -28.99 8.90
C PRO A 125 22.42 -28.14 10.17
N GLU A 126 23.50 -28.11 10.97
CA GLU A 126 23.58 -27.31 12.19
C GLU A 126 23.56 -25.81 11.85
N GLN A 127 24.32 -25.40 10.83
CA GLN A 127 24.32 -24.02 10.39
C GLN A 127 22.96 -23.62 9.79
N GLN A 128 22.29 -24.52 9.07
CA GLN A 128 20.94 -24.30 8.56
C GLN A 128 19.94 -24.02 9.71
N VAL A 129 20.02 -24.78 10.78
CA VAL A 129 19.19 -24.57 11.98
C VAL A 129 19.50 -23.21 12.62
N ARG A 130 20.78 -22.86 12.77
CA ARG A 130 21.21 -21.57 13.34
C ARG A 130 20.73 -20.39 12.47
N ASN A 131 20.95 -20.45 11.18
CA ASN A 131 20.54 -19.39 10.25
C ASN A 131 18.99 -19.24 10.22
N ARG A 132 18.25 -20.34 10.32
CA ARG A 132 16.80 -20.30 10.46
C ARG A 132 16.37 -19.58 11.74
N LYS A 133 17.00 -19.87 12.89
CA LYS A 133 16.72 -19.18 14.16
C LYS A 133 17.04 -17.69 14.08
N LEU A 134 18.11 -17.31 13.38
CA LEU A 134 18.43 -15.90 13.11
C LEU A 134 17.30 -15.23 12.33
N ARG A 135 16.82 -15.84 11.21
CA ARG A 135 15.71 -15.27 10.42
C ARG A 135 14.41 -15.19 11.25
N GLN A 136 14.14 -16.18 12.08
CA GLN A 136 12.98 -16.16 12.99
C GLN A 136 13.09 -15.05 14.02
N ALA A 137 14.25 -14.85 14.63
CA ALA A 137 14.52 -13.73 15.55
C ALA A 137 14.29 -12.38 14.89
N LEU A 138 14.84 -12.19 13.69
CA LEU A 138 14.66 -10.96 12.88
C LEU A 138 13.17 -10.73 12.54
N SER A 139 12.45 -11.78 12.15
CA SER A 139 11.02 -11.68 11.81
C SER A 139 10.16 -11.32 13.02
N ILE A 140 10.53 -11.73 14.23
CA ILE A 140 9.86 -11.31 15.47
C ILE A 140 10.20 -9.85 15.79
N ALA A 141 11.44 -9.41 15.60
CA ALA A 141 11.87 -8.06 15.94
C ALA A 141 11.29 -6.97 15.03
N ILE A 142 11.08 -7.28 13.74
CA ILE A 142 10.47 -6.35 12.78
C ILE A 142 8.96 -6.25 13.06
N ASP A 143 8.53 -5.14 13.65
CA ASP A 143 7.14 -4.91 14.05
C ASP A 143 6.32 -4.24 12.93
N TRP A 144 5.71 -5.08 12.09
CA TRP A 144 4.92 -4.59 10.96
C TRP A 144 3.59 -3.93 11.38
N GLU A 145 3.04 -4.24 12.56
CA GLU A 145 1.90 -3.53 13.13
C GLU A 145 2.30 -2.11 13.55
N GLU A 146 3.52 -1.95 14.10
CA GLU A 146 4.09 -0.62 14.37
C GLU A 146 4.31 0.16 13.08
N TYR A 147 4.84 -0.50 12.02
CA TYR A 147 5.02 0.12 10.70
C TYR A 147 3.71 0.68 10.15
N SER A 148 2.65 -0.13 10.13
CA SER A 148 1.33 0.28 9.63
C SER A 148 0.71 1.43 10.42
N ARG A 149 1.03 1.57 11.71
CA ARG A 149 0.60 2.70 12.55
C ARG A 149 1.40 3.98 12.28
N ILE A 150 2.71 3.85 12.07
CA ILE A 150 3.61 5.00 11.84
C ILE A 150 3.48 5.51 10.40
N PHE A 151 3.29 4.61 9.45
CA PHE A 151 3.21 4.91 8.02
C PHE A 151 1.83 4.52 7.44
N PRO A 152 0.73 5.12 7.90
CA PRO A 152 -0.63 4.69 7.52
C PRO A 152 -0.93 4.82 6.03
N LYS A 153 -0.23 5.72 5.32
CA LYS A 153 -0.36 5.90 3.87
C LYS A 153 0.30 4.79 3.06
N LYS A 154 1.32 4.14 3.62
CA LYS A 154 2.11 3.08 2.95
C LYS A 154 1.85 1.70 3.52
N GLY A 155 1.26 1.63 4.71
CA GLY A 155 0.90 0.39 5.36
C GLY A 155 -0.33 -0.27 4.77
N GLY A 156 -0.74 -1.34 5.43
CA GLY A 156 -1.89 -2.14 5.03
C GLY A 156 -2.27 -3.09 6.16
N GLU A 157 -2.90 -4.19 5.83
CA GLU A 157 -3.11 -5.27 6.77
C GLU A 157 -1.81 -6.05 6.97
N THR A 158 -1.39 -6.22 8.22
CA THR A 158 -0.16 -6.97 8.53
C THR A 158 -0.25 -8.40 8.01
N ALA A 159 0.74 -8.78 7.20
CA ALA A 159 0.79 -10.10 6.60
C ALA A 159 1.40 -11.12 7.56
N MET A 160 0.76 -12.28 7.67
CA MET A 160 1.28 -13.43 8.43
C MET A 160 1.74 -14.58 7.54
N GLY A 161 1.60 -14.41 6.24
CA GLY A 161 1.98 -15.37 5.20
C GLY A 161 2.06 -14.68 3.83
N PRO A 162 2.36 -15.43 2.77
CA PRO A 162 2.56 -14.87 1.43
C PRO A 162 1.24 -14.45 0.75
N LEU A 163 0.09 -14.98 1.17
CA LEU A 163 -1.18 -14.87 0.45
C LEU A 163 -2.09 -13.78 1.05
N PRO A 164 -2.44 -12.72 0.29
CA PRO A 164 -3.41 -11.73 0.72
C PRO A 164 -4.83 -12.31 0.83
N GLY A 165 -5.70 -11.64 1.57
CA GLY A 165 -7.10 -12.01 1.69
C GLY A 165 -7.87 -11.96 0.37
N GLY A 166 -8.98 -12.71 0.29
CA GLY A 166 -9.86 -12.71 -0.89
C GLY A 166 -9.45 -13.67 -2.00
N LEU A 167 -8.33 -14.40 -1.86
CA LEU A 167 -7.91 -15.43 -2.80
C LEU A 167 -8.26 -16.82 -2.27
N PHE A 168 -8.55 -17.75 -3.18
CA PHE A 168 -8.62 -19.16 -2.81
C PHE A 168 -7.28 -19.61 -2.20
N GLY A 169 -7.34 -20.36 -1.10
CA GLY A 169 -6.15 -20.83 -0.39
C GLY A 169 -5.66 -19.88 0.71
N SER A 170 -6.04 -18.62 0.71
CA SER A 170 -5.65 -17.69 1.75
C SER A 170 -6.33 -17.98 3.09
N ARG A 171 -5.56 -17.94 4.17
CA ARG A 171 -6.04 -17.97 5.55
C ARG A 171 -5.89 -16.61 6.25
N HIS A 172 -5.58 -15.56 5.49
CA HIS A 172 -5.40 -14.23 6.06
C HIS A 172 -6.64 -13.78 6.87
N GLY A 173 -6.41 -13.14 8.01
CA GLY A 173 -7.47 -12.69 8.92
C GLY A 173 -8.13 -13.78 9.77
N THR A 174 -7.69 -15.06 9.66
CA THR A 174 -8.21 -16.18 10.46
C THR A 174 -7.17 -16.70 11.44
N LEU A 175 -7.62 -17.42 12.47
CA LEU A 175 -6.69 -18.09 13.41
C LEU A 175 -5.82 -19.15 12.72
N ALA A 176 -6.31 -19.78 11.66
CA ALA A 176 -5.55 -20.78 10.89
C ALA A 176 -4.42 -20.14 10.06
N GLY A 177 -4.49 -18.84 9.78
CA GLY A 177 -3.47 -18.10 9.04
C GLY A 177 -2.38 -17.48 9.91
N VAL A 178 -2.45 -17.65 11.24
CA VAL A 178 -1.45 -17.08 12.17
C VAL A 178 -0.08 -17.66 11.91
N ASN A 179 0.93 -16.80 11.78
CA ASN A 179 2.31 -17.21 11.68
C ASN A 179 2.86 -17.61 13.06
N PRO A 180 3.14 -18.90 13.31
CA PRO A 180 3.56 -19.38 14.63
C PRO A 180 4.96 -18.91 15.03
N VAL A 181 5.76 -18.42 14.08
CA VAL A 181 7.09 -17.85 14.35
C VAL A 181 6.98 -16.47 14.98
N THR A 182 6.07 -15.64 14.52
CA THR A 182 5.95 -14.23 14.97
C THR A 182 4.83 -14.02 15.99
N HIS A 183 3.84 -14.90 16.00
CA HIS A 183 2.65 -14.79 16.84
C HIS A 183 2.28 -16.12 17.49
N ARG A 184 1.40 -16.05 18.47
CA ARG A 184 0.76 -17.20 19.12
C ARG A 184 -0.71 -16.89 19.39
N ILE A 185 -1.49 -17.92 19.58
CA ILE A 185 -2.89 -17.80 19.96
C ILE A 185 -2.99 -18.03 21.48
N VAL A 186 -3.49 -17.03 22.20
CA VAL A 186 -3.73 -17.08 23.65
C VAL A 186 -5.19 -16.70 23.89
N ASP A 187 -5.97 -17.59 24.48
CA ASP A 187 -7.40 -17.39 24.75
C ASP A 187 -8.19 -16.94 23.52
N GLY A 188 -7.89 -17.55 22.34
CA GLY A 188 -8.53 -17.21 21.07
C GLY A 188 -8.10 -15.88 20.46
N LYS A 189 -7.12 -15.19 21.06
CA LYS A 189 -6.58 -13.92 20.55
C LYS A 189 -5.19 -14.13 19.97
N ILE A 190 -4.91 -13.42 18.89
CA ILE A 190 -3.60 -13.39 18.26
C ILE A 190 -2.71 -12.44 19.05
N VAL A 191 -1.58 -12.94 19.55
CA VAL A 191 -0.62 -12.19 20.36
C VAL A 191 0.75 -12.30 19.74
N ARG A 192 1.42 -11.17 19.51
CA ARG A 192 2.78 -11.11 19.01
C ARG A 192 3.76 -11.72 20.02
N ARG A 193 4.78 -12.43 19.55
CA ARG A 193 5.87 -12.91 20.40
C ARG A 193 6.73 -11.74 20.88
N SER A 194 7.32 -11.93 22.06
CA SER A 194 8.11 -10.89 22.72
C SER A 194 9.51 -10.73 22.13
N LEU A 195 10.13 -9.57 22.35
CA LEU A 195 11.55 -9.37 22.02
C LEU A 195 12.49 -10.29 22.80
N ASP A 196 12.10 -10.74 24.00
CA ASP A 196 12.91 -11.69 24.78
C ASP A 196 12.94 -13.06 24.10
N GLU A 197 11.81 -13.51 23.50
CA GLU A 197 11.78 -14.71 22.66
C GLU A 197 12.67 -14.54 21.40
N ALA A 198 12.68 -13.36 20.78
CA ALA A 198 13.57 -13.07 19.67
C ALA A 198 15.06 -13.08 20.08
N LYS A 199 15.41 -12.50 21.23
CA LYS A 199 16.77 -12.51 21.78
C LYS A 199 17.23 -13.93 22.14
N ALA A 200 16.35 -14.76 22.68
CA ALA A 200 16.64 -16.17 22.93
C ALA A 200 16.99 -16.93 21.64
N LEU A 201 16.17 -16.78 20.58
CA LEU A 201 16.44 -17.35 19.26
C LEU A 201 17.75 -16.83 18.65
N LEU A 202 18.05 -15.54 18.83
CA LEU A 202 19.30 -14.94 18.37
C LEU A 202 20.52 -15.53 19.08
N ALA A 203 20.43 -15.76 20.38
CA ALA A 203 21.48 -16.44 21.14
C ALA A 203 21.68 -17.88 20.67
N GLU A 204 20.59 -18.63 20.45
CA GLU A 204 20.63 -19.99 19.90
C GLU A 204 21.14 -20.03 18.44
N ALA A 205 21.02 -18.92 17.70
CA ALA A 205 21.63 -18.73 16.40
C ALA A 205 23.16 -18.44 16.48
N GLY A 206 23.70 -18.27 17.70
CA GLY A 206 25.11 -17.99 17.94
C GLY A 206 25.49 -16.51 17.93
N TYR A 207 24.50 -15.65 18.13
CA TYR A 207 24.71 -14.19 18.18
C TYR A 207 24.12 -13.56 19.45
N PRO A 208 24.51 -14.04 20.68
CA PRO A 208 24.02 -13.44 21.92
C PRO A 208 24.33 -11.93 21.96
N ASN A 209 23.32 -11.13 22.28
CA ASN A 209 23.41 -9.67 22.30
C ASN A 209 23.95 -9.07 20.99
N GLY A 210 23.55 -9.62 19.84
CA GLY A 210 23.95 -9.16 18.53
C GLY A 210 25.42 -9.35 18.17
N ARG A 211 26.12 -10.27 18.86
CA ARG A 211 27.54 -10.54 18.65
C ARG A 211 27.80 -12.01 18.36
N ASP A 212 28.69 -12.26 17.42
CA ASP A 212 29.14 -13.62 17.12
C ASP A 212 29.82 -14.24 18.37
N GLU A 213 29.31 -15.39 18.81
CA GLU A 213 29.75 -16.05 20.05
C GLU A 213 31.20 -16.48 20.05
N LYS A 214 31.81 -16.73 18.86
CA LYS A 214 33.19 -17.21 18.71
C LYS A 214 34.17 -16.07 18.64
N THR A 215 33.82 -14.98 17.96
CA THR A 215 34.72 -13.88 17.67
C THR A 215 34.45 -12.63 18.51
N GLY A 216 33.30 -12.52 19.15
CA GLY A 216 32.84 -11.33 19.88
C GLY A 216 32.50 -10.13 18.98
N ARG A 217 32.61 -10.27 17.65
CA ARG A 217 32.38 -9.17 16.72
C ARG A 217 30.88 -8.89 16.63
N PRO A 218 30.47 -7.61 16.50
CA PRO A 218 29.08 -7.27 16.23
C PRO A 218 28.58 -7.94 14.94
N LEU A 219 27.33 -8.41 14.97
CA LEU A 219 26.65 -8.86 13.77
C LEU A 219 26.22 -7.64 12.96
N VAL A 220 26.74 -7.53 11.74
CA VAL A 220 26.39 -6.49 10.77
C VAL A 220 25.68 -7.15 9.60
N LEU A 221 24.46 -6.70 9.30
CA LEU A 221 23.68 -7.18 8.16
C LEU A 221 23.49 -6.05 7.15
N ASN A 222 23.48 -6.42 5.87
CA ASN A 222 23.30 -5.49 4.75
C ASN A 222 21.85 -5.55 4.27
N TYR A 223 21.21 -4.39 4.16
CA TYR A 223 19.84 -4.25 3.70
C TYR A 223 19.76 -3.53 2.37
N ASP A 224 19.38 -4.27 1.34
CA ASP A 224 19.22 -3.76 -0.01
C ASP A 224 17.82 -3.20 -0.23
N TYR A 225 17.76 -1.94 -0.69
CA TYR A 225 16.51 -1.23 -0.94
C TYR A 225 16.48 -0.65 -2.36
N GLN A 226 15.35 -0.77 -3.04
CA GLN A 226 15.18 -0.56 -4.48
C GLN A 226 14.93 0.88 -4.93
N ARG A 227 15.12 1.86 -4.06
CA ARG A 227 14.90 3.29 -4.36
C ARG A 227 15.99 4.15 -3.74
N VAL A 228 16.34 5.23 -4.45
CA VAL A 228 17.20 6.27 -3.89
C VAL A 228 16.46 6.97 -2.74
N PRO A 229 17.08 7.19 -1.58
CA PRO A 229 16.41 7.76 -0.42
C PRO A 229 15.91 9.19 -0.66
N THR A 230 14.59 9.37 -0.61
CA THR A 230 13.94 10.66 -0.38
C THR A 230 13.77 10.87 1.14
N PRO A 231 13.40 12.04 1.64
CA PRO A 231 13.13 12.25 3.07
C PRO A 231 12.13 11.24 3.66
N GLU A 232 11.10 10.88 2.90
CA GLU A 232 10.09 9.89 3.31
C GLU A 232 10.67 8.48 3.39
N ILE A 233 11.38 8.06 2.33
CA ILE A 233 12.05 6.75 2.27
C ILE A 233 13.11 6.66 3.40
N LYS A 234 13.81 7.77 3.67
CA LYS A 234 14.77 7.81 4.77
C LYS A 234 14.10 7.49 6.11
N SER A 235 12.91 8.00 6.37
CA SER A 235 12.17 7.71 7.60
C SER A 235 11.84 6.22 7.76
N GLU A 236 11.49 5.54 6.67
CA GLU A 236 11.24 4.10 6.65
C GLU A 236 12.52 3.29 6.88
N LEU A 237 13.62 3.71 6.24
CA LEU A 237 14.92 3.07 6.42
C LEU A 237 15.45 3.25 7.85
N ASP A 238 15.31 4.45 8.43
CA ASP A 238 15.67 4.74 9.82
C ASP A 238 14.80 3.91 10.79
N TRP A 239 13.52 3.69 10.47
CA TRP A 239 12.65 2.78 11.22
C TRP A 239 13.18 1.34 11.15
N MET A 240 13.54 0.86 9.97
CA MET A 240 14.09 -0.51 9.79
C MET A 240 15.39 -0.69 10.59
N VAL A 241 16.30 0.28 10.57
CA VAL A 241 17.51 0.26 11.40
C VAL A 241 17.17 0.10 12.90
N LYS A 242 16.14 0.81 13.38
CA LYS A 242 15.67 0.68 14.77
C LYS A 242 15.10 -0.70 15.08
N GLN A 243 14.45 -1.37 14.11
CA GLN A 243 13.95 -2.74 14.34
C GLN A 243 15.09 -3.72 14.59
N PHE A 244 16.17 -3.65 13.81
CA PHE A 244 17.35 -4.49 13.98
C PHE A 244 18.11 -4.14 15.27
N ALA A 245 18.17 -2.86 15.61
CA ALA A 245 18.80 -2.39 16.85
C ALA A 245 18.12 -2.92 18.13
N LYS A 246 16.84 -3.34 18.08
CA LYS A 246 16.16 -4.03 19.20
C LYS A 246 16.85 -5.34 19.60
N LEU A 247 17.62 -5.92 18.67
CA LEU A 247 18.44 -7.13 18.85
C LEU A 247 19.95 -6.86 18.94
N ASP A 248 20.34 -5.59 19.10
CA ASP A 248 21.74 -5.14 19.08
C ASP A 248 22.48 -5.46 17.76
N ILE A 249 21.73 -5.63 16.66
CA ILE A 249 22.26 -5.90 15.31
C ILE A 249 22.44 -4.58 14.57
N GLN A 250 23.59 -4.40 13.92
CA GLN A 250 23.84 -3.28 13.03
C GLN A 250 23.27 -3.56 11.64
N LEU A 251 22.49 -2.63 11.09
CA LEU A 251 21.93 -2.72 9.74
C LEU A 251 22.56 -1.66 8.85
N GLU A 252 23.30 -2.09 7.83
CA GLU A 252 23.85 -1.22 6.80
C GLU A 252 22.87 -1.10 5.62
N ILE A 253 22.39 0.12 5.38
CA ILE A 253 21.47 0.41 4.29
C ILE A 253 22.24 0.52 2.97
N ARG A 254 21.81 -0.25 1.97
CA ARG A 254 22.31 -0.24 0.59
C ARG A 254 21.19 0.08 -0.38
N ALA A 255 20.80 1.35 -0.38
CA ALA A 255 19.74 1.85 -1.26
C ALA A 255 20.34 2.26 -2.62
N THR A 256 19.77 1.74 -3.69
CA THR A 256 20.18 2.01 -5.07
C THR A 256 18.98 2.31 -5.96
N ASP A 257 19.20 2.80 -7.19
CA ASP A 257 18.14 2.83 -8.19
C ASP A 257 17.68 1.40 -8.56
N TYR A 258 16.50 1.31 -9.15
CA TYR A 258 15.84 0.05 -9.42
C TYR A 258 16.65 -0.89 -10.35
N ASN A 259 17.34 -0.35 -11.35
CA ASN A 259 18.11 -1.16 -12.29
C ASN A 259 19.33 -1.80 -11.63
N GLN A 260 20.07 -1.02 -10.83
CA GLN A 260 21.21 -1.53 -10.06
C GLN A 260 20.75 -2.57 -9.02
N PHE A 261 19.60 -2.32 -8.38
CA PHE A 261 19.00 -3.29 -7.47
C PHE A 261 18.65 -4.59 -8.18
N GLN A 262 18.00 -4.53 -9.35
CA GLN A 262 17.69 -5.72 -10.17
C GLN A 262 18.96 -6.51 -10.56
N ASP A 263 20.02 -5.82 -10.97
CA ASP A 263 21.29 -6.48 -11.31
C ASP A 263 21.90 -7.21 -10.13
N LYS A 264 21.77 -6.63 -8.93
CA LYS A 264 22.23 -7.27 -7.69
C LYS A 264 21.43 -8.53 -7.37
N MET A 265 20.11 -8.48 -7.56
CA MET A 265 19.22 -9.64 -7.38
C MET A 265 19.55 -10.75 -8.36
N ARG A 266 19.80 -10.44 -9.64
CA ARG A 266 20.24 -11.43 -10.66
C ARG A 266 21.58 -12.07 -10.32
N LYS A 267 22.49 -11.32 -9.72
CA LYS A 267 23.79 -11.85 -9.27
C LYS A 267 23.70 -12.66 -7.97
N GLY A 268 22.59 -12.61 -7.26
CA GLY A 268 22.39 -13.29 -5.97
C GLY A 268 23.29 -12.77 -4.86
N THR A 269 23.71 -11.51 -4.90
CA THR A 269 24.69 -10.91 -3.96
C THR A 269 24.03 -10.02 -2.88
N GLN A 270 22.73 -9.94 -2.85
CA GLN A 270 21.96 -9.35 -1.74
C GLN A 270 22.06 -10.24 -0.48
N GLN A 271 21.86 -9.65 0.70
CA GLN A 271 21.79 -10.41 1.96
C GLN A 271 20.39 -10.36 2.54
N VAL A 272 19.95 -9.19 3.01
CA VAL A 272 18.58 -8.88 3.41
C VAL A 272 18.05 -7.85 2.43
N PHE A 273 16.83 -7.98 1.95
CA PHE A 273 16.32 -7.09 0.91
C PHE A 273 14.82 -6.82 1.07
N PHE A 274 14.40 -5.66 0.61
CA PHE A 274 12.99 -5.31 0.53
C PHE A 274 12.44 -5.58 -0.85
N TRP A 275 11.30 -6.29 -0.93
CA TRP A 275 10.63 -6.59 -2.18
C TRP A 275 9.12 -6.71 -1.98
N GLY A 276 8.40 -6.81 -3.09
CA GLY A 276 6.97 -7.08 -3.12
C GLY A 276 6.58 -7.72 -4.44
N TRP A 277 5.37 -8.23 -4.48
CA TRP A 277 4.77 -8.81 -5.68
C TRP A 277 3.39 -8.25 -5.92
N LEU A 278 3.11 -7.86 -7.15
CA LEU A 278 1.78 -7.55 -7.63
C LEU A 278 1.29 -8.75 -8.43
N ALA A 279 0.17 -9.32 -8.04
CA ALA A 279 -0.34 -10.51 -8.73
C ALA A 279 -0.67 -10.22 -10.19
N ASP A 280 -0.31 -11.15 -11.06
CA ASP A 280 -0.67 -11.15 -12.48
C ASP A 280 -2.07 -11.74 -12.69
N TYR A 281 -2.48 -12.65 -11.82
CA TYR A 281 -3.79 -13.31 -11.78
C TYR A 281 -4.14 -13.72 -10.34
N PRO A 282 -5.45 -13.90 -10.03
CA PRO A 282 -5.92 -14.12 -8.65
C PRO A 282 -5.85 -15.60 -8.24
N ASP A 283 -4.67 -16.20 -8.25
CA ASP A 283 -4.43 -17.57 -7.77
C ASP A 283 -3.29 -17.59 -6.75
N ALA A 284 -3.39 -18.47 -5.74
CA ALA A 284 -2.34 -18.68 -4.74
C ALA A 284 -1.01 -19.09 -5.38
N GLU A 285 -1.05 -19.76 -6.53
CA GLU A 285 0.11 -20.17 -7.30
C GLU A 285 0.98 -18.95 -7.66
N ASN A 286 0.37 -17.81 -8.02
CA ASN A 286 1.08 -16.58 -8.42
C ASN A 286 1.85 -15.88 -7.28
N TYR A 287 1.79 -16.40 -6.07
CA TYR A 287 2.62 -15.98 -4.93
C TYR A 287 3.59 -17.08 -4.51
N LEU A 288 3.12 -18.33 -4.57
CA LEU A 288 3.92 -19.47 -4.12
C LEU A 288 5.04 -19.80 -5.09
N PHE A 289 4.92 -19.44 -6.40
CA PHE A 289 5.98 -19.61 -7.38
C PHE A 289 7.22 -18.74 -7.09
N LEU A 290 7.06 -17.66 -6.32
CA LEU A 290 8.15 -16.79 -5.89
C LEU A 290 9.15 -17.46 -4.95
N LEU A 291 8.79 -18.64 -4.43
CA LEU A 291 9.64 -19.44 -3.54
C LEU A 291 9.95 -20.82 -4.12
N TYR A 292 9.56 -21.09 -5.37
CA TYR A 292 9.87 -22.33 -6.08
C TYR A 292 11.33 -22.33 -6.51
N GLY A 293 12.10 -23.35 -6.13
CA GLY A 293 13.54 -23.43 -6.35
C GLY A 293 13.97 -23.28 -7.81
N PRO A 294 13.32 -23.94 -8.79
CA PRO A 294 13.59 -23.75 -10.21
C PRO A 294 13.31 -22.34 -10.76
N ASN A 295 12.66 -21.47 -9.99
CA ASN A 295 12.48 -20.06 -10.32
C ASN A 295 13.55 -19.15 -9.68
N SER A 296 14.66 -19.70 -9.17
CA SER A 296 15.74 -18.92 -8.56
C SER A 296 16.21 -17.80 -9.49
N LYS A 297 16.21 -16.57 -8.97
CA LYS A 297 16.61 -15.37 -9.71
C LYS A 297 18.07 -15.46 -10.16
N ALA A 298 18.97 -15.86 -9.27
CA ALA A 298 20.39 -15.91 -9.56
C ALA A 298 20.80 -17.08 -10.48
N ARG A 299 20.04 -18.19 -10.45
CA ARG A 299 20.40 -19.39 -11.23
C ARG A 299 19.71 -19.45 -12.59
N PHE A 300 18.45 -18.99 -12.66
CA PHE A 300 17.59 -19.21 -13.81
C PHE A 300 16.88 -17.95 -14.31
N ASP A 301 17.21 -16.78 -13.75
CA ASP A 301 16.57 -15.48 -14.01
C ASP A 301 15.03 -15.48 -13.79
N GLY A 302 14.56 -16.36 -12.89
CA GLY A 302 13.16 -16.43 -12.48
C GLY A 302 12.80 -15.38 -11.43
N GLU A 303 11.62 -15.50 -10.80
CA GLU A 303 11.12 -14.49 -9.86
C GLU A 303 11.34 -14.85 -8.37
N ASN A 304 11.98 -15.98 -8.08
CA ASN A 304 12.39 -16.33 -6.72
C ASN A 304 13.65 -15.53 -6.33
N THR A 305 13.43 -14.30 -5.89
CA THR A 305 14.51 -13.35 -5.49
C THR A 305 15.23 -13.75 -4.22
N ALA A 306 14.59 -14.53 -3.35
CA ALA A 306 15.24 -15.12 -2.17
C ALA A 306 16.17 -16.29 -2.53
N ASN A 307 16.14 -16.77 -3.76
CA ASN A 307 16.84 -17.99 -4.22
C ASN A 307 16.55 -19.20 -3.33
N TYR A 308 15.35 -19.24 -2.73
CA TYR A 308 14.92 -20.31 -1.85
C TYR A 308 14.93 -21.66 -2.58
N ASP A 309 15.41 -22.69 -1.93
CA ASP A 309 15.61 -24.03 -2.49
C ASP A 309 15.30 -25.05 -1.40
N ASN A 310 14.07 -25.57 -1.41
CA ASN A 310 13.59 -26.56 -0.48
C ASN A 310 12.82 -27.65 -1.24
N PRO A 311 13.38 -28.88 -1.35
CA PRO A 311 12.77 -29.97 -2.13
C PRO A 311 11.35 -30.34 -1.69
N GLU A 312 11.02 -30.22 -0.39
CA GLU A 312 9.69 -30.50 0.11
C GLU A 312 8.67 -29.43 -0.30
N TYR A 313 9.11 -28.18 -0.39
CA TYR A 313 8.32 -27.09 -0.95
C TYR A 313 8.09 -27.28 -2.45
N ASP A 314 9.16 -27.55 -3.18
CA ASP A 314 9.13 -27.71 -4.62
C ASP A 314 8.24 -28.87 -5.07
N LYS A 315 8.27 -29.98 -4.32
CA LYS A 315 7.38 -31.12 -4.54
C LYS A 315 5.92 -30.71 -4.45
N ARG A 316 5.55 -29.93 -3.42
CA ARG A 316 4.18 -29.46 -3.21
C ARG A 316 3.75 -28.45 -4.26
N TYR A 317 4.66 -27.55 -4.66
CA TYR A 317 4.39 -26.60 -5.72
C TYR A 317 4.08 -27.32 -7.05
N ASN A 318 4.86 -28.35 -7.40
CA ASN A 318 4.62 -29.14 -8.60
C ASN A 318 3.27 -29.90 -8.56
N MET A 319 2.76 -30.24 -7.39
CA MET A 319 1.41 -30.79 -7.25
C MET A 319 0.36 -29.68 -7.41
N LEU A 320 0.54 -28.57 -6.66
CA LEU A 320 -0.39 -27.44 -6.61
C LEU A 320 -0.81 -26.93 -7.98
N ARG A 321 0.17 -26.70 -8.87
CA ARG A 321 -0.05 -26.12 -10.20
C ARG A 321 -0.91 -26.97 -11.15
N LEU A 322 -1.21 -28.20 -10.78
CA LEU A 322 -2.02 -29.14 -11.55
C LEU A 322 -3.38 -29.41 -10.89
N MET A 323 -3.70 -28.73 -9.78
CA MET A 323 -4.90 -28.99 -9.00
C MET A 323 -5.96 -27.93 -9.25
N ASP A 324 -7.21 -28.36 -9.38
CA ASP A 324 -8.37 -27.49 -9.32
C ASP A 324 -8.65 -27.04 -7.88
N ASP A 325 -9.33 -25.91 -7.72
CA ASP A 325 -9.73 -25.39 -6.42
C ASP A 325 -10.61 -26.36 -5.67
N GLY A 326 -10.24 -26.65 -4.44
CA GLY A 326 -10.94 -27.60 -3.58
C GLY A 326 -10.14 -27.95 -2.32
N PRO A 327 -10.70 -28.79 -1.44
CA PRO A 327 -10.07 -29.13 -0.16
C PRO A 327 -8.67 -29.73 -0.28
N ALA A 328 -8.41 -30.47 -1.35
CA ALA A 328 -7.09 -31.07 -1.60
C ALA A 328 -6.03 -30.02 -1.92
N LYS A 329 -6.33 -29.06 -2.82
CA LYS A 329 -5.46 -27.90 -3.15
C LYS A 329 -5.25 -27.02 -1.93
N GLN A 330 -6.32 -26.76 -1.15
CA GLN A 330 -6.23 -26.00 0.09
C GLN A 330 -5.24 -26.60 1.08
N LYS A 331 -5.27 -27.93 1.27
CA LYS A 331 -4.33 -28.63 2.14
C LYS A 331 -2.88 -28.45 1.68
N VAL A 332 -2.62 -28.58 0.38
CA VAL A 332 -1.27 -28.39 -0.18
C VAL A 332 -0.80 -26.96 0.05
N ILE A 333 -1.66 -25.96 -0.17
CA ILE A 333 -1.36 -24.55 0.09
C ILE A 333 -1.03 -24.34 1.59
N ASP A 334 -1.84 -24.86 2.50
CA ASP A 334 -1.62 -24.72 3.95
C ASP A 334 -0.26 -25.34 4.37
N GLU A 335 0.11 -26.50 3.79
CA GLU A 335 1.41 -27.13 4.04
C GLU A 335 2.57 -26.28 3.48
N MET A 336 2.44 -25.70 2.31
CA MET A 336 3.46 -24.83 1.70
C MET A 336 3.64 -23.54 2.52
N VAL A 337 2.56 -22.92 2.95
CA VAL A 337 2.60 -21.73 3.81
C VAL A 337 3.28 -22.05 5.14
N ALA A 338 2.97 -23.20 5.76
CA ALA A 338 3.60 -23.62 7.01
C ALA A 338 5.13 -23.80 6.85
N ILE A 339 5.59 -24.38 5.74
CA ILE A 339 7.02 -24.54 5.45
C ILE A 339 7.72 -23.19 5.42
N VAL A 340 7.19 -22.21 4.66
CA VAL A 340 7.85 -20.91 4.48
C VAL A 340 7.78 -20.02 5.72
N GLN A 341 6.71 -20.17 6.53
CA GLN A 341 6.62 -19.54 7.84
C GLN A 341 7.70 -20.09 8.78
N GLN A 342 7.87 -21.41 8.85
CA GLN A 342 8.88 -22.04 9.70
C GLN A 342 10.31 -21.73 9.28
N ASP A 343 10.59 -21.74 7.99
CA ASP A 343 11.90 -21.36 7.44
C ASP A 343 12.18 -19.86 7.56
N ALA A 344 11.15 -19.07 7.80
CA ALA A 344 11.19 -17.62 7.92
C ALA A 344 12.01 -16.97 6.77
N ILE A 345 11.82 -17.49 5.54
CA ILE A 345 12.55 -17.00 4.39
C ILE A 345 12.17 -15.56 4.03
N TRP A 346 10.98 -15.15 4.41
CA TRP A 346 10.49 -13.80 4.40
C TRP A 346 10.00 -13.39 5.79
N SER A 347 10.32 -12.16 6.21
CA SER A 347 9.52 -11.44 7.19
C SER A 347 8.36 -10.83 6.43
N PHE A 348 7.17 -11.43 6.55
CA PHE A 348 5.96 -10.98 5.86
C PHE A 348 5.58 -9.62 6.38
N GLY A 349 5.47 -8.64 5.48
CA GLY A 349 5.23 -7.25 5.83
C GLY A 349 3.75 -6.92 5.89
N TRP A 350 3.20 -6.50 4.76
CA TRP A 350 1.79 -6.11 4.70
C TRP A 350 1.17 -6.35 3.32
N PHE A 351 -0.14 -6.41 3.30
CA PHE A 351 -0.97 -6.32 2.12
C PHE A 351 -1.53 -4.91 2.05
N PRO A 352 -1.17 -4.08 1.05
CA PRO A 352 -1.59 -2.70 1.01
C PRO A 352 -3.09 -2.56 0.76
N TYR A 353 -3.60 -1.36 1.00
CA TYR A 353 -4.98 -1.05 0.67
C TYR A 353 -5.07 -0.44 -0.73
N ALA A 354 -6.00 -0.95 -1.53
CA ALA A 354 -6.51 -0.25 -2.70
C ALA A 354 -7.66 0.64 -2.26
N SER A 355 -7.57 1.93 -2.56
CA SER A 355 -8.58 2.92 -2.19
C SER A 355 -9.12 3.60 -3.45
N GLY A 356 -10.42 3.85 -3.47
CA GLY A 356 -11.08 4.61 -4.52
C GLY A 356 -11.70 5.89 -3.97
N ALA A 357 -11.88 6.88 -4.83
CA ALA A 357 -12.63 8.08 -4.53
C ALA A 357 -13.62 8.35 -5.68
N TYR A 358 -14.91 8.38 -5.36
CA TYR A 358 -15.96 8.56 -6.36
C TYR A 358 -16.91 9.67 -5.92
N GLN A 359 -17.38 10.42 -6.90
CA GLN A 359 -18.40 11.43 -6.68
C GLN A 359 -19.74 10.80 -6.27
N PRO A 360 -20.65 11.54 -5.59
CA PRO A 360 -21.97 11.04 -5.21
C PRO A 360 -22.78 10.47 -6.38
N TRP A 361 -22.65 11.06 -7.56
CA TRP A 361 -23.36 10.69 -8.80
C TRP A 361 -22.72 9.55 -9.59
N VAL A 362 -21.55 9.04 -9.14
CA VAL A 362 -20.91 7.86 -9.75
C VAL A 362 -21.43 6.61 -9.03
N TYR A 363 -22.03 5.71 -9.77
CA TYR A 363 -22.48 4.41 -9.30
C TYR A 363 -21.54 3.32 -9.79
N ASN A 364 -21.55 2.18 -9.10
CA ASN A 364 -20.76 0.99 -9.41
C ASN A 364 -19.25 1.20 -9.27
N GLY A 365 -18.84 2.28 -8.58
CA GLY A 365 -17.45 2.57 -8.29
C GLY A 365 -16.91 1.65 -7.18
N LYS A 366 -15.99 0.75 -7.56
CA LYS A 366 -15.26 -0.12 -6.65
C LYS A 366 -13.81 -0.21 -7.12
N PRO A 367 -12.81 -0.06 -6.23
CA PRO A 367 -11.42 -0.29 -6.63
C PRO A 367 -11.27 -1.73 -7.11
N SER A 368 -10.63 -1.92 -8.23
CA SER A 368 -10.25 -3.24 -8.72
C SER A 368 -8.74 -3.33 -8.80
N ILE A 369 -8.23 -4.42 -8.30
CA ILE A 369 -6.81 -4.74 -8.26
C ILE A 369 -6.35 -5.53 -9.48
N MET A 370 -7.31 -6.18 -10.18
CA MET A 370 -7.03 -6.98 -11.39
C MET A 370 -7.44 -6.28 -12.68
N ILE A 371 -8.53 -5.52 -12.64
CA ILE A 371 -9.06 -4.82 -13.81
C ILE A 371 -8.52 -3.39 -13.77
N ARG A 372 -7.66 -3.03 -14.73
CA ARG A 372 -7.05 -1.69 -14.80
C ARG A 372 -8.07 -0.61 -15.12
N ASP A 373 -9.05 -0.90 -15.98
CA ASP A 373 -10.07 0.04 -16.39
C ASP A 373 -11.46 -0.42 -15.95
N MET A 374 -12.01 0.26 -14.96
CA MET A 374 -13.35 0.03 -14.43
C MET A 374 -14.44 0.87 -15.14
N ALA A 375 -14.06 1.68 -16.12
CA ALA A 375 -14.97 2.66 -16.74
C ALA A 375 -16.22 2.03 -17.35
N LYS A 376 -16.14 0.78 -17.89
CA LYS A 376 -17.29 0.09 -18.45
C LYS A 376 -18.42 -0.19 -17.44
N TYR A 377 -18.05 -0.27 -16.14
CA TYR A 377 -19.00 -0.56 -15.06
C TYR A 377 -19.63 0.70 -14.48
N TYR A 378 -19.01 1.86 -14.66
CA TYR A 378 -19.51 3.11 -14.07
C TYR A 378 -20.81 3.56 -14.71
N ARG A 379 -21.73 3.99 -13.86
CA ARG A 379 -22.94 4.68 -14.25
C ARG A 379 -22.93 6.07 -13.60
N ILE A 380 -23.23 7.09 -14.41
CA ILE A 380 -23.27 8.49 -13.99
C ILE A 380 -24.71 8.95 -13.92
N ASP A 381 -25.06 9.72 -12.87
CA ASP A 381 -26.30 10.49 -12.78
C ASP A 381 -26.02 11.93 -13.20
N PRO A 382 -26.38 12.34 -14.44
CA PRO A 382 -26.08 13.67 -14.94
C PRO A 382 -26.82 14.78 -14.19
N ALA A 383 -28.05 14.52 -13.73
CA ALA A 383 -28.86 15.51 -13.04
C ALA A 383 -28.26 15.81 -11.64
N MET A 384 -27.92 14.78 -10.89
CA MET A 384 -27.24 14.93 -9.60
C MET A 384 -25.89 15.62 -9.77
N ARG A 385 -25.12 15.29 -10.82
CA ARG A 385 -23.84 15.93 -11.15
C ARG A 385 -23.99 17.44 -11.28
N VAL A 386 -24.90 17.89 -12.14
CA VAL A 386 -25.15 19.31 -12.37
C VAL A 386 -25.60 20.02 -11.09
N ALA A 387 -26.52 19.42 -10.33
CA ALA A 387 -27.02 19.99 -9.09
C ALA A 387 -25.92 20.16 -8.05
N LYS A 388 -25.08 19.12 -7.85
CA LYS A 388 -23.98 19.16 -6.88
C LYS A 388 -22.84 20.09 -7.30
N GLN A 389 -22.50 20.15 -8.58
CA GLN A 389 -21.54 21.12 -9.08
C GLN A 389 -22.01 22.55 -8.84
N ALA A 390 -23.30 22.86 -9.11
CA ALA A 390 -23.87 24.17 -8.84
C ALA A 390 -23.89 24.51 -7.32
N GLU A 391 -24.22 23.52 -6.48
CA GLU A 391 -24.20 23.67 -5.02
C GLU A 391 -22.79 23.99 -4.50
N TRP A 392 -21.79 23.21 -4.91
CA TRP A 392 -20.43 23.32 -4.36
C TRP A 392 -19.64 24.51 -4.88
N ASN A 393 -19.99 25.01 -6.07
CA ASN A 393 -19.30 26.15 -6.71
C ASN A 393 -20.12 27.44 -6.64
N ARG A 394 -21.08 27.53 -5.71
CA ARG A 394 -21.81 28.78 -5.48
C ARG A 394 -20.84 29.88 -5.09
N PRO A 395 -20.85 31.02 -5.79
CA PRO A 395 -19.96 32.13 -5.44
C PRO A 395 -20.28 32.63 -4.04
N SER A 396 -19.27 32.80 -3.23
CA SER A 396 -19.37 33.41 -1.91
C SER A 396 -19.15 34.92 -2.08
N TRP A 397 -20.16 35.71 -1.76
CA TRP A 397 -20.11 37.17 -1.90
C TRP A 397 -19.52 37.91 -0.69
N TRP A 398 -19.33 37.25 0.43
CA TRP A 398 -18.79 37.91 1.62
C TRP A 398 -17.32 38.33 1.49
N PRO A 399 -16.38 37.61 0.82
CA PRO A 399 -15.01 38.07 0.68
C PRO A 399 -14.87 39.36 -0.16
N PRO A 400 -15.48 39.46 -1.36
CA PRO A 400 -15.47 40.72 -2.09
C PRO A 400 -16.18 41.86 -1.33
N LEU A 401 -17.28 41.58 -0.62
CA LEU A 401 -17.93 42.56 0.22
C LEU A 401 -17.00 43.07 1.32
N LEU A 402 -16.25 42.20 1.95
CA LEU A 402 -15.28 42.55 3.00
C LEU A 402 -14.14 43.41 2.45
N ILE A 403 -13.65 43.09 1.24
CA ILE A 403 -12.66 43.93 0.55
C ILE A 403 -13.21 45.33 0.27
N VAL A 404 -14.43 45.43 -0.22
CA VAL A 404 -15.11 46.73 -0.48
C VAL A 404 -15.26 47.51 0.82
N LEU A 405 -15.70 46.88 1.93
CA LEU A 405 -15.81 47.53 3.23
C LEU A 405 -14.45 48.01 3.76
N MET A 406 -13.40 47.25 3.59
CA MET A 406 -12.04 47.65 3.97
C MET A 406 -11.56 48.87 3.16
N LEU A 407 -11.82 48.86 1.82
CA LEU A 407 -11.47 49.99 0.97
C LEU A 407 -12.25 51.27 1.34
N ILE A 408 -13.54 51.14 1.61
CA ILE A 408 -14.38 52.25 2.12
C ILE A 408 -13.83 52.78 3.45
N GLY A 409 -13.49 51.88 4.40
CA GLY A 409 -12.91 52.24 5.69
C GLY A 409 -11.58 52.96 5.56
N ALA A 410 -10.69 52.47 4.69
CA ALA A 410 -9.42 53.09 4.39
C ALA A 410 -9.61 54.48 3.75
N GLY A 411 -10.50 54.58 2.73
CA GLY A 411 -10.87 55.85 2.11
C GLY A 411 -11.41 56.86 3.08
N TRP A 412 -12.28 56.43 4.00
CA TRP A 412 -12.82 57.33 5.03
C TRP A 412 -11.74 57.74 6.04
N GLY A 413 -10.85 56.85 6.42
CA GLY A 413 -9.70 57.16 7.29
C GLY A 413 -8.77 58.22 6.66
N THR A 414 -8.41 58.04 5.37
CA THR A 414 -7.58 58.97 4.63
C THR A 414 -8.27 60.34 4.44
N GLN A 415 -9.55 60.36 4.13
CA GLN A 415 -10.34 61.59 4.02
C GLN A 415 -10.43 62.34 5.34
N ARG A 416 -10.63 61.63 6.45
CA ARG A 416 -10.61 62.24 7.83
C ARG A 416 -9.23 62.80 8.15
N ALA A 417 -8.17 62.09 7.86
CA ALA A 417 -6.78 62.54 8.07
C ALA A 417 -6.48 63.76 7.23
N PHE A 418 -6.89 63.76 5.96
CA PHE A 418 -6.73 64.90 5.04
C PHE A 418 -7.48 66.14 5.56
N ARG A 419 -8.76 66.00 5.89
CA ARG A 419 -9.56 67.12 6.49
C ARG A 419 -8.98 67.62 7.79
N LYS A 420 -8.40 66.76 8.63
CA LYS A 420 -7.71 67.16 9.86
C LYS A 420 -6.47 68.00 9.56
N ARG A 421 -5.67 67.59 8.56
CA ARG A 421 -4.47 68.34 8.10
C ARG A 421 -4.86 69.72 7.52
N GLU A 422 -5.89 69.79 6.68
CA GLU A 422 -6.39 71.06 6.14
C GLU A 422 -6.83 72.02 7.25
N ARG A 423 -7.54 71.55 8.25
CA ARG A 423 -7.97 72.37 9.41
C ARG A 423 -6.79 72.87 10.24
N LEU A 424 -5.73 72.05 10.42
CA LEU A 424 -4.51 72.44 11.14
C LEU A 424 -3.72 73.49 10.33
N ASN A 425 -3.56 73.29 9.03
CA ASN A 425 -2.93 74.26 8.16
C ASN A 425 -3.69 75.59 8.11
N ALA A 426 -5.03 75.57 8.08
CA ALA A 426 -5.87 76.77 8.11
C ALA A 426 -5.79 77.52 9.41
N ARG A 427 -5.38 76.90 10.54
CA ARG A 427 -5.16 77.54 11.85
C ARG A 427 -3.74 78.04 12.06
N GLY A 428 -2.85 77.94 11.05
CA GLY A 428 -1.48 78.44 11.16
C GLY A 428 -0.58 77.60 12.10
N GLU A 429 -1.02 76.47 12.54
CA GLU A 429 -0.19 75.56 13.32
C GLU A 429 0.75 74.82 12.35
N VAL A 430 1.93 75.35 12.13
CA VAL A 430 3.03 74.67 11.46
C VAL A 430 3.55 73.60 12.38
N LEU A 431 3.35 72.31 12.02
CA LEU A 431 4.00 71.20 12.69
C LEU A 431 5.51 71.30 12.41
N ALA A 432 6.29 71.51 13.41
CA ALA A 432 7.74 71.36 13.41
C ALA A 432 8.13 69.89 13.23
#